data_65bed6e2e960908facd183f0cb3122f7
#
_entry.id   65bed6e2e960908facd183f0cb3122f7
#
_cell.length_a   1.000
_cell.length_b   1.000
_cell.length_c   1.000
_cell.angle_alpha   90.00
_cell.angle_beta   90.00
_cell.angle_gamma   90.00
#
_symmetry.space_group_name_H-M   'P 1'
#
loop_
_entity.id
_entity.type
_entity.pdbx_description
1 polymer ?
#
loop_
_entity_poly.entity_id
_entity_poly.type
_entity_poly.pdbx_seq_one_letter_code
_entity_poly.pdbx_strand_id
1 'polypeptide(L)'
;CIRDSLRDKQLEEYLENKEKLSNLSAEKDEETIKDLSQQIIKLGGKPSLEETDQKTLIKNLTKQLETISVNTILEDKSKNIIKDEEINGVKLRLQKIDGLPPKELRKLVDKGKKDLGEGIVVVFANKDDKVGLAVGVTDNLTNKFDAVQFVKVGSEIIGGKGGGGRKDFAQAGGQDQSKIEEAFEKLKSLV
;
A
#
# COMPACT_ATOMS: atom_id res chain seq x y z
N CYS A 1 46.83 -35.29 18.87
CA CYS A 1 46.71 -34.49 20.11
C CYS A 1 46.67 -32.97 19.88
N ILE A 2 47.58 -32.36 19.11
CA ILE A 2 47.55 -30.88 18.90
C ILE A 2 46.46 -30.45 17.94
N ARG A 3 46.10 -31.24 16.94
CA ARG A 3 45.02 -30.93 15.96
C ARG A 3 43.63 -30.99 16.59
N ASP A 4 43.41 -31.87 17.53
CA ASP A 4 42.08 -32.02 18.19
C ASP A 4 41.84 -30.84 19.12
N SER A 5 42.84 -30.37 19.87
CA SER A 5 42.74 -29.20 20.77
C SER A 5 42.51 -27.89 20.01
N LEU A 6 43.02 -27.72 18.79
CA LEU A 6 42.75 -26.57 17.94
C LEU A 6 41.33 -26.58 17.39
N ARG A 7 40.82 -27.76 17.06
CA ARG A 7 39.46 -27.95 16.56
C ARG A 7 38.42 -27.72 17.62
N ASP A 8 38.67 -28.16 18.84
CA ASP A 8 37.80 -27.95 19.99
C ASP A 8 37.71 -26.45 20.36
N LYS A 9 38.85 -25.74 20.37
CA LYS A 9 38.83 -24.27 20.58
C LYS A 9 38.06 -23.50 19.50
N GLN A 10 38.20 -23.88 18.23
CA GLN A 10 37.47 -23.26 17.14
C GLN A 10 35.96 -23.52 17.24
N LEU A 11 35.58 -24.71 17.71
CA LEU A 11 34.19 -25.06 17.94
C LEU A 11 33.56 -24.25 19.12
N GLU A 12 34.30 -24.12 20.22
CA GLU A 12 33.89 -23.34 21.37
C GLU A 12 33.68 -21.84 20.97
N GLU A 13 34.62 -21.25 20.26
CA GLU A 13 34.54 -19.87 19.77
C GLU A 13 33.36 -19.67 18.82
N TYR A 14 33.10 -20.65 17.94
CA TYR A 14 31.93 -20.62 17.06
C TYR A 14 30.61 -20.68 17.83
N LEU A 15 30.51 -21.53 18.84
CA LEU A 15 29.32 -21.68 19.68
C LEU A 15 29.04 -20.41 20.52
N GLU A 16 30.07 -19.82 21.13
CA GLU A 16 29.96 -18.55 21.84
C GLU A 16 29.49 -17.40 20.92
N ASN A 17 30.07 -17.31 19.72
CA ASN A 17 29.65 -16.28 18.75
C ASN A 17 28.23 -16.50 18.27
N LYS A 18 27.81 -17.74 18.06
CA LYS A 18 26.44 -18.09 17.68
C LYS A 18 25.43 -17.72 18.78
N GLU A 19 25.77 -17.98 20.03
CA GLU A 19 24.94 -17.63 21.18
C GLU A 19 24.81 -16.11 21.37
N LYS A 20 25.92 -15.35 21.25
CA LYS A 20 25.92 -13.89 21.26
C LYS A 20 25.06 -13.30 20.14
N LEU A 21 25.16 -13.84 18.91
CA LEU A 21 24.34 -13.40 17.78
C LEU A 21 22.87 -13.73 17.99
N SER A 22 22.54 -14.88 18.60
CA SER A 22 21.17 -15.26 18.93
C SER A 22 20.57 -14.33 19.97
N ASN A 23 21.29 -13.98 21.02
CA ASN A 23 20.85 -13.07 22.06
C ASN A 23 20.65 -11.65 21.52
N LEU A 24 21.56 -11.13 20.71
CA LEU A 24 21.42 -9.82 20.03
C LEU A 24 20.22 -9.78 19.07
N SER A 25 19.91 -10.89 18.41
CA SER A 25 18.73 -10.99 17.56
C SER A 25 17.45 -10.96 18.39
N ALA A 26 17.41 -11.69 19.53
CA ALA A 26 16.26 -11.71 20.43
C ALA A 26 15.97 -10.33 21.04
N GLU A 27 17.00 -9.61 21.49
CA GLU A 27 16.86 -8.25 22.03
C GLU A 27 16.29 -7.27 21.00
N LYS A 28 16.77 -7.34 19.73
CA LYS A 28 16.24 -6.52 18.64
C LYS A 28 14.80 -6.85 18.30
N ASP A 29 14.46 -8.13 18.32
CA ASP A 29 13.09 -8.57 18.04
C ASP A 29 12.14 -8.09 19.14
N GLU A 30 12.54 -8.12 20.42
CA GLU A 30 11.78 -7.59 21.55
C GLU A 30 11.58 -6.06 21.45
N GLU A 31 12.62 -5.31 21.12
CA GLU A 31 12.52 -3.86 20.90
C GLU A 31 11.56 -3.54 19.75
N THR A 32 11.63 -4.29 18.65
CA THR A 32 10.75 -4.14 17.50
C THR A 32 9.29 -4.44 17.87
N ILE A 33 9.03 -5.50 18.64
CA ILE A 33 7.69 -5.85 19.12
C ILE A 33 7.13 -4.74 19.99
N LYS A 34 7.93 -4.18 20.89
CA LYS A 34 7.54 -3.08 21.76
C LYS A 34 7.19 -1.82 20.98
N ASP A 35 8.01 -1.46 20.00
CA ASP A 35 7.79 -0.28 19.16
C ASP A 35 6.53 -0.43 18.31
N LEU A 36 6.34 -1.56 17.61
CA LEU A 36 5.13 -1.85 16.84
C LEU A 36 3.87 -1.83 17.71
N SER A 37 3.96 -2.39 18.93
CA SER A 37 2.83 -2.40 19.87
C SER A 37 2.47 -0.98 20.31
N GLN A 38 3.45 -0.13 20.59
CA GLN A 38 3.21 1.27 20.93
C GLN A 38 2.58 2.06 19.79
N GLN A 39 3.02 1.83 18.55
CA GLN A 39 2.44 2.47 17.37
C GLN A 39 0.98 2.04 17.17
N ILE A 40 0.66 0.76 17.34
CA ILE A 40 -0.72 0.26 17.28
C ILE A 40 -1.60 0.94 18.34
N ILE A 41 -1.12 1.05 19.57
CA ILE A 41 -1.84 1.71 20.67
C ILE A 41 -2.08 3.20 20.39
N LYS A 42 -1.06 3.92 19.86
CA LYS A 42 -1.20 5.33 19.46
C LYS A 42 -2.29 5.56 18.40
N LEU A 43 -2.52 4.58 17.54
CA LEU A 43 -3.58 4.60 16.53
C LEU A 43 -4.93 4.07 17.04
N GLY A 44 -5.06 3.83 18.35
CA GLY A 44 -6.30 3.35 18.98
C GLY A 44 -6.55 1.84 18.84
N GLY A 45 -5.58 1.07 18.33
CA GLY A 45 -5.66 -0.38 18.21
C GLY A 45 -5.22 -1.10 19.48
N LYS A 46 -5.51 -2.40 19.54
CA LYS A 46 -5.00 -3.32 20.58
C LYS A 46 -4.03 -4.29 19.92
N PRO A 47 -2.72 -4.30 20.31
CA PRO A 47 -1.76 -5.24 19.73
C PRO A 47 -2.13 -6.69 20.12
N SER A 48 -2.13 -7.59 19.13
CA SER A 48 -2.33 -9.03 19.38
C SER A 48 -0.98 -9.67 19.70
N LEU A 49 -0.82 -10.19 20.91
CA LEU A 49 0.42 -10.78 21.43
C LEU A 49 0.28 -12.29 21.67
N GLU A 50 -0.62 -12.95 20.96
CA GLU A 50 -0.96 -14.37 21.17
C GLU A 50 0.07 -15.35 20.60
N GLU A 51 0.97 -14.89 19.73
CA GLU A 51 1.98 -15.71 19.07
C GLU A 51 3.19 -15.93 19.98
N THR A 52 3.70 -17.16 19.97
CA THR A 52 4.89 -17.56 20.75
C THR A 52 6.19 -17.36 19.99
N ASP A 53 6.15 -17.34 18.66
CA ASP A 53 7.32 -17.08 17.81
C ASP A 53 7.47 -15.60 17.51
N GLN A 54 8.60 -14.99 17.94
CA GLN A 54 8.86 -13.55 17.81
C GLN A 54 8.79 -13.05 16.36
N LYS A 55 9.30 -13.82 15.40
CA LYS A 55 9.28 -13.41 13.97
C LYS A 55 7.86 -13.39 13.41
N THR A 56 7.07 -14.37 13.77
CA THR A 56 5.65 -14.43 13.39
C THR A 56 4.87 -13.32 14.08
N LEU A 57 5.16 -13.03 15.33
CA LEU A 57 4.56 -11.92 16.08
C LEU A 57 4.87 -10.56 15.42
N ILE A 58 6.13 -10.28 15.09
CA ILE A 58 6.54 -9.05 14.38
C ILE A 58 5.78 -8.91 13.06
N LYS A 59 5.69 -9.97 12.28
CA LYS A 59 4.95 -9.97 11.01
C LYS A 59 3.47 -9.65 11.21
N ASN A 60 2.85 -10.24 12.22
CA ASN A 60 1.43 -10.03 12.53
C ASN A 60 1.17 -8.60 13.03
N LEU A 61 2.01 -8.09 13.95
CA LEU A 61 1.94 -6.71 14.43
C LEU A 61 2.16 -5.70 13.30
N THR A 62 3.13 -5.93 12.42
CA THR A 62 3.36 -5.09 11.24
C THR A 62 2.13 -5.03 10.33
N LYS A 63 1.51 -6.19 10.06
CA LYS A 63 0.28 -6.26 9.26
C LYS A 63 -0.90 -5.57 9.95
N GLN A 64 -1.00 -5.73 11.26
CA GLN A 64 -2.04 -5.08 12.06
C GLN A 64 -1.88 -3.56 12.03
N LEU A 65 -0.65 -3.05 12.22
CA LEU A 65 -0.32 -1.63 12.15
C LEU A 65 -0.65 -1.05 10.77
N GLU A 66 -0.26 -1.74 9.68
CA GLU A 66 -0.61 -1.33 8.31
C GLU A 66 -2.12 -1.22 8.13
N THR A 67 -2.89 -2.19 8.61
CA THR A 67 -4.35 -2.20 8.49
C THR A 67 -5.00 -1.04 9.23
N ILE A 68 -4.58 -0.79 10.46
CA ILE A 68 -5.10 0.31 11.28
C ILE A 68 -4.72 1.66 10.65
N SER A 69 -3.47 1.82 10.21
CA SER A 69 -3.00 3.05 9.55
C SER A 69 -3.80 3.35 8.28
N VAL A 70 -4.07 2.33 7.45
CA VAL A 70 -4.89 2.49 6.25
C VAL A 70 -6.32 2.92 6.61
N ASN A 71 -6.95 2.28 7.60
CA ASN A 71 -8.30 2.65 8.03
C ASN A 71 -8.36 4.08 8.56
N THR A 72 -7.40 4.49 9.38
CA THR A 72 -7.30 5.87 9.89
C THR A 72 -7.19 6.89 8.76
N ILE A 73 -6.37 6.60 7.73
CA ILE A 73 -6.24 7.47 6.55
C ILE A 73 -7.55 7.54 5.76
N LEU A 74 -8.26 6.42 5.61
CA LEU A 74 -9.52 6.37 4.87
C LEU A 74 -10.67 7.10 5.58
N GLU A 75 -10.66 7.13 6.90
CA GLU A 75 -11.64 7.85 7.72
C GLU A 75 -11.36 9.36 7.80
N ASP A 76 -10.12 9.77 7.58
CA ASP A 76 -9.72 11.18 7.59
C ASP A 76 -10.15 11.87 6.29
N LYS A 77 -11.26 12.65 6.38
CA LYS A 77 -11.81 13.41 5.24
C LYS A 77 -10.85 14.45 4.66
N SER A 78 -9.85 14.88 5.41
CA SER A 78 -8.82 15.81 4.90
C SER A 78 -7.81 15.11 4.01
N LYS A 79 -7.56 13.81 4.23
CA LYS A 79 -6.63 12.98 3.48
C LYS A 79 -7.29 12.15 2.39
N ASN A 80 -8.59 11.88 2.54
CA ASN A 80 -9.38 11.07 1.63
C ASN A 80 -10.49 11.92 1.00
N ILE A 81 -10.20 12.50 -0.15
CA ILE A 81 -11.13 13.36 -0.89
C ILE A 81 -11.79 12.52 -1.97
N ILE A 82 -13.11 12.40 -1.92
CA ILE A 82 -13.93 11.69 -2.90
C ILE A 82 -14.87 12.68 -3.57
N LYS A 83 -14.89 12.69 -4.91
CA LYS A 83 -15.82 13.44 -5.74
C LYS A 83 -16.52 12.47 -6.69
N ASP A 84 -17.83 12.41 -6.62
CA ASP A 84 -18.65 11.64 -7.55
C ASP A 84 -19.31 12.62 -8.53
N GLU A 85 -19.11 12.42 -9.82
CA GLU A 85 -19.64 13.22 -10.90
C GLU A 85 -20.33 12.30 -11.93
N GLU A 86 -21.25 12.86 -12.72
CA GLU A 86 -21.86 12.15 -13.83
C GLU A 86 -21.55 12.92 -15.13
N ILE A 87 -20.89 12.26 -16.05
CA ILE A 87 -20.47 12.82 -17.35
C ILE A 87 -21.02 11.93 -18.45
N ASN A 88 -21.78 12.52 -19.39
CA ASN A 88 -22.40 11.81 -20.49
C ASN A 88 -23.22 10.57 -20.10
N GLY A 89 -23.86 10.60 -18.88
CA GLY A 89 -24.63 9.48 -18.34
C GLY A 89 -23.77 8.37 -17.70
N VAL A 90 -22.46 8.61 -17.52
CA VAL A 90 -21.54 7.70 -16.87
C VAL A 90 -21.14 8.27 -15.51
N LYS A 91 -21.30 7.48 -14.45
CA LYS A 91 -20.84 7.86 -13.12
C LYS A 91 -19.32 7.76 -13.03
N LEU A 92 -18.67 8.82 -12.59
CA LEU A 92 -17.25 8.90 -12.43
C LEU A 92 -16.91 9.25 -10.97
N ARG A 93 -16.21 8.36 -10.29
CA ARG A 93 -15.65 8.63 -8.96
C ARG A 93 -14.19 9.01 -9.08
N LEU A 94 -13.85 10.18 -8.60
CA LEU A 94 -12.50 10.69 -8.47
C LEU A 94 -12.11 10.69 -7.00
N GLN A 95 -11.05 9.98 -6.65
CA GLN A 95 -10.61 9.85 -5.27
C GLN A 95 -9.12 10.18 -5.17
N LYS A 96 -8.77 11.08 -4.26
CA LYS A 96 -7.39 11.43 -3.90
C LYS A 96 -7.14 11.09 -2.45
N ILE A 97 -6.07 10.35 -2.18
CA ILE A 97 -5.74 9.91 -0.82
C ILE A 97 -4.28 10.19 -0.52
N ASP A 98 -4.04 10.92 0.57
CA ASP A 98 -2.71 11.25 1.04
C ASP A 98 -2.21 10.24 2.08
N GLY A 99 -0.98 9.74 1.90
CA GLY A 99 -0.32 8.81 2.81
C GLY A 99 -0.64 7.32 2.58
N LEU A 100 -1.45 6.98 1.58
CA LEU A 100 -1.83 5.59 1.31
C LEU A 100 -0.76 4.86 0.47
N PRO A 101 -0.34 3.64 0.89
CA PRO A 101 0.54 2.80 0.08
C PRO A 101 -0.11 2.39 -1.26
N PRO A 102 0.64 2.41 -2.39
CA PRO A 102 0.10 2.02 -3.71
C PRO A 102 -0.48 0.60 -3.78
N LYS A 103 -0.04 -0.32 -2.93
CA LYS A 103 -0.58 -1.69 -2.84
C LYS A 103 -2.06 -1.76 -2.45
N GLU A 104 -2.57 -0.72 -1.78
CA GLU A 104 -3.97 -0.65 -1.32
C GLU A 104 -4.92 -0.07 -2.39
N LEU A 105 -4.40 0.54 -3.46
CA LEU A 105 -5.21 1.16 -4.52
C LEU A 105 -6.24 0.21 -5.13
N ARG A 106 -5.86 -1.05 -5.36
CA ARG A 106 -6.76 -2.05 -5.93
C ARG A 106 -8.01 -2.26 -5.09
N LYS A 107 -7.84 -2.40 -3.77
CA LYS A 107 -8.98 -2.60 -2.85
C LYS A 107 -9.94 -1.41 -2.88
N LEU A 108 -9.41 -0.19 -3.03
CA LEU A 108 -10.22 1.02 -3.12
C LEU A 108 -10.99 1.11 -4.42
N VAL A 109 -10.36 0.76 -5.53
CA VAL A 109 -11.02 0.68 -6.83
C VAL A 109 -12.14 -0.35 -6.79
N ASP A 110 -11.87 -1.56 -6.26
CA ASP A 110 -12.87 -2.62 -6.14
C ASP A 110 -14.05 -2.19 -5.23
N LYS A 111 -13.77 -1.47 -4.13
CA LYS A 111 -14.79 -0.90 -3.27
C LYS A 111 -15.59 0.18 -4.01
N GLY A 112 -14.91 1.12 -4.68
CA GLY A 112 -15.54 2.19 -5.45
C GLY A 112 -16.47 1.65 -6.56
N LYS A 113 -16.04 0.60 -7.28
CA LYS A 113 -16.90 -0.08 -8.28
C LYS A 113 -18.17 -0.66 -7.66
N LYS A 114 -18.06 -1.28 -6.47
CA LYS A 114 -19.22 -1.81 -5.75
C LYS A 114 -20.17 -0.71 -5.28
N ASP A 115 -19.63 0.39 -4.76
CA ASP A 115 -20.40 1.51 -4.25
C ASP A 115 -21.16 2.25 -5.37
N LEU A 116 -20.53 2.41 -6.56
CA LEU A 116 -21.15 3.05 -7.72
C LEU A 116 -22.14 2.15 -8.44
N GLY A 117 -21.97 0.83 -8.37
CA GLY A 117 -22.70 -0.16 -9.16
C GLY A 117 -22.28 -0.17 -10.63
N GLU A 118 -22.45 0.91 -11.36
CA GLU A 118 -22.00 1.10 -12.74
C GLU A 118 -21.29 2.46 -12.87
N GLY A 119 -20.05 2.44 -13.38
CA GLY A 119 -19.24 3.66 -13.52
C GLY A 119 -17.74 3.41 -13.66
N ILE A 120 -17.00 4.49 -13.61
CA ILE A 120 -15.54 4.53 -13.65
C ILE A 120 -15.03 5.06 -12.31
N VAL A 121 -14.04 4.40 -11.75
CA VAL A 121 -13.37 4.80 -10.50
C VAL A 121 -11.93 5.15 -10.79
N VAL A 122 -11.52 6.36 -10.44
CA VAL A 122 -10.14 6.84 -10.56
C VAL A 122 -9.62 7.16 -9.18
N VAL A 123 -8.54 6.52 -8.77
CA VAL A 123 -7.93 6.71 -7.45
C VAL A 123 -6.48 7.13 -7.61
N PHE A 124 -6.13 8.28 -7.05
CA PHE A 124 -4.75 8.71 -6.86
C PHE A 124 -4.38 8.57 -5.37
N ALA A 125 -3.23 7.97 -5.12
CA ALA A 125 -2.64 7.94 -3.79
C ALA A 125 -1.22 8.48 -3.85
N ASN A 126 -0.85 9.35 -2.93
CA ASN A 126 0.51 9.86 -2.80
C ASN A 126 1.09 9.40 -1.45
N LYS A 127 2.33 8.96 -1.48
CA LYS A 127 3.12 8.61 -0.30
C LYS A 127 4.60 8.72 -0.64
N ASP A 128 5.37 9.39 0.23
CA ASP A 128 6.84 9.48 0.13
C ASP A 128 7.31 9.93 -1.27
N ASP A 129 6.76 11.04 -1.78
CA ASP A 129 7.02 11.62 -3.11
C ASP A 129 6.71 10.69 -4.30
N LYS A 130 5.93 9.65 -4.07
CA LYS A 130 5.45 8.73 -5.11
C LYS A 130 3.95 8.87 -5.25
N VAL A 131 3.50 8.91 -6.49
CA VAL A 131 2.07 8.93 -6.82
C VAL A 131 1.69 7.59 -7.44
N GLY A 132 0.70 6.95 -6.86
CA GLY A 132 0.05 5.79 -7.46
C GLY A 132 -1.27 6.21 -8.10
N LEU A 133 -1.53 5.71 -9.29
CA LEU A 133 -2.80 5.84 -9.99
C LEU A 133 -3.40 4.47 -10.22
N ALA A 134 -4.67 4.30 -9.92
CA ALA A 134 -5.43 3.13 -10.32
C ALA A 134 -6.79 3.54 -10.88
N VAL A 135 -7.20 2.88 -11.93
CA VAL A 135 -8.48 3.09 -12.60
C VAL A 135 -9.23 1.78 -12.70
N GLY A 136 -10.50 1.80 -12.35
CA GLY A 136 -11.41 0.70 -12.52
C GLY A 136 -12.62 1.08 -13.35
N VAL A 137 -12.97 0.22 -14.29
CA VAL A 137 -14.17 0.34 -15.12
C VAL A 137 -15.07 -0.85 -14.78
N THR A 138 -16.35 -0.59 -14.53
CA THR A 138 -17.31 -1.70 -14.30
C THR A 138 -17.53 -2.49 -15.57
N ASP A 139 -17.85 -3.77 -15.45
CA ASP A 139 -17.85 -4.72 -16.56
C ASP A 139 -18.76 -4.28 -17.72
N ASN A 140 -19.91 -3.69 -17.41
CA ASN A 140 -20.87 -3.18 -18.39
C ASN A 140 -20.29 -2.06 -19.28
N LEU A 141 -19.30 -1.34 -18.78
CA LEU A 141 -18.68 -0.20 -19.47
C LEU A 141 -17.36 -0.54 -20.16
N THR A 142 -16.82 -1.76 -19.97
CA THR A 142 -15.53 -2.19 -20.59
C THR A 142 -15.55 -2.28 -22.10
N ASN A 143 -16.74 -2.28 -22.71
CA ASN A 143 -16.91 -2.23 -24.17
C ASN A 143 -16.72 -0.80 -24.75
N LYS A 144 -16.94 0.22 -23.92
CA LYS A 144 -16.84 1.64 -24.30
C LYS A 144 -15.56 2.28 -23.76
N PHE A 145 -15.12 1.89 -22.57
CA PHE A 145 -13.99 2.49 -21.86
C PHE A 145 -12.97 1.42 -21.48
N ASP A 146 -11.70 1.79 -21.57
CA ASP A 146 -10.57 0.92 -21.23
C ASP A 146 -9.73 1.56 -20.13
N ALA A 147 -9.69 0.93 -18.95
CA ALA A 147 -8.91 1.41 -17.80
C ALA A 147 -7.43 1.65 -18.15
N VAL A 148 -6.86 0.89 -19.08
CA VAL A 148 -5.47 1.04 -19.53
C VAL A 148 -5.26 2.39 -20.24
N GLN A 149 -6.21 2.85 -21.02
CA GLN A 149 -6.13 4.18 -21.68
C GLN A 149 -6.15 5.30 -20.65
N PHE A 150 -7.07 5.24 -19.69
CA PHE A 150 -7.13 6.22 -18.59
C PHE A 150 -5.83 6.28 -17.82
N VAL A 151 -5.29 5.11 -17.46
CA VAL A 151 -4.04 5.01 -16.69
C VAL A 151 -2.84 5.54 -17.49
N LYS A 152 -2.76 5.32 -18.80
CA LYS A 152 -1.69 5.87 -19.64
C LYS A 152 -1.72 7.40 -19.63
N VAL A 153 -2.88 7.99 -19.91
CA VAL A 153 -3.05 9.46 -19.93
C VAL A 153 -2.75 10.06 -18.56
N GLY A 154 -3.32 9.49 -17.49
CA GLY A 154 -3.08 9.99 -16.14
C GLY A 154 -1.62 9.84 -15.69
N SER A 155 -0.97 8.74 -16.07
CA SER A 155 0.44 8.49 -15.76
C SER A 155 1.39 9.49 -16.43
N GLU A 156 1.17 9.82 -17.71
CA GLU A 156 1.97 10.81 -18.43
C GLU A 156 1.95 12.18 -17.75
N ILE A 157 0.76 12.59 -17.27
CA ILE A 157 0.59 13.88 -16.59
C ILE A 157 1.34 13.93 -15.26
N ILE A 158 1.27 12.86 -14.45
CA ILE A 158 1.93 12.79 -13.14
C ILE A 158 3.43 12.39 -13.24
N GLY A 159 4.04 12.46 -14.43
CA GLY A 159 5.46 12.16 -14.62
C GLY A 159 5.81 10.68 -14.51
N GLY A 160 4.87 9.79 -14.80
CA GLY A 160 5.09 8.35 -14.86
C GLY A 160 5.54 7.87 -16.24
N LYS A 161 6.05 6.63 -16.29
CA LYS A 161 6.52 5.99 -17.55
C LYS A 161 5.46 5.07 -18.17
N GLY A 162 4.18 5.30 -17.87
CA GLY A 162 3.08 4.45 -18.28
C GLY A 162 2.68 3.46 -17.18
N GLY A 163 1.65 2.70 -17.46
CA GLY A 163 1.08 1.70 -16.56
C GLY A 163 0.54 0.51 -17.33
N GLY A 164 -0.06 -0.42 -16.63
CA GLY A 164 -0.60 -1.63 -17.22
C GLY A 164 -1.75 -2.22 -16.42
N GLY A 165 -2.41 -3.17 -17.04
CA GLY A 165 -3.55 -3.84 -16.44
C GLY A 165 -4.46 -4.48 -17.46
N ARG A 166 -5.73 -4.55 -17.13
CA ARG A 166 -6.81 -5.03 -17.97
C ARG A 166 -7.80 -3.90 -18.24
N LYS A 167 -8.75 -4.12 -19.15
CA LYS A 167 -9.81 -3.14 -19.46
C LYS A 167 -10.65 -2.74 -18.24
N ASP A 168 -10.86 -3.68 -17.32
CA ASP A 168 -11.64 -3.49 -16.10
C ASP A 168 -10.85 -2.88 -14.95
N PHE A 169 -9.50 -3.00 -14.98
CA PHE A 169 -8.60 -2.49 -13.95
C PHE A 169 -7.20 -2.28 -14.47
N ALA A 170 -6.65 -1.09 -14.31
CA ALA A 170 -5.26 -0.78 -14.61
C ALA A 170 -4.66 0.12 -13.52
N GLN A 171 -3.33 0.11 -13.42
CA GLN A 171 -2.60 0.94 -12.48
C GLN A 171 -1.29 1.45 -13.05
N ALA A 172 -0.84 2.58 -12.54
CA ALA A 172 0.45 3.19 -12.87
C ALA A 172 1.05 3.90 -11.67
N GLY A 173 2.28 4.34 -11.83
CA GLY A 173 2.97 5.21 -10.88
C GLY A 173 3.48 6.47 -11.55
N GLY A 174 3.67 7.51 -10.76
CA GLY A 174 4.29 8.78 -11.14
C GLY A 174 5.05 9.38 -9.96
N GLN A 175 5.57 10.59 -10.16
CA GLN A 175 6.38 11.30 -9.14
C GLN A 175 5.86 12.72 -8.87
N ASP A 176 4.95 13.23 -9.70
CA ASP A 176 4.47 14.61 -9.59
C ASP A 176 3.05 14.66 -9.01
N GLN A 177 3.00 14.82 -7.67
CA GLN A 177 1.74 14.94 -6.95
C GLN A 177 1.01 16.28 -7.19
N SER A 178 1.72 17.33 -7.66
CA SER A 178 1.12 18.63 -7.94
C SER A 178 0.17 18.59 -9.14
N LYS A 179 0.36 17.61 -10.02
CA LYS A 179 -0.42 17.44 -11.26
C LYS A 179 -1.62 16.50 -11.14
N ILE A 180 -1.96 16.05 -9.95
CA ILE A 180 -3.11 15.16 -9.75
C ILE A 180 -4.42 15.81 -10.18
N GLU A 181 -4.62 17.10 -9.87
CA GLU A 181 -5.84 17.83 -10.26
C GLU A 181 -5.92 18.00 -11.80
N GLU A 182 -4.80 18.31 -12.45
CA GLU A 182 -4.71 18.37 -13.92
C GLU A 182 -5.03 17.01 -14.53
N ALA A 183 -4.51 15.92 -13.95
CA ALA A 183 -4.81 14.57 -14.38
C ALA A 183 -6.31 14.25 -14.24
N PHE A 184 -6.96 14.65 -13.16
CA PHE A 184 -8.41 14.46 -12.99
C PHE A 184 -9.19 15.16 -14.12
N GLU A 185 -8.91 16.43 -14.41
CA GLU A 185 -9.61 17.16 -15.46
C GLU A 185 -9.40 16.50 -16.83
N LYS A 186 -8.20 16.04 -17.12
CA LYS A 186 -7.91 15.34 -18.37
C LYS A 186 -8.64 14.00 -18.47
N LEU A 187 -8.69 13.24 -17.36
CA LEU A 187 -9.40 11.96 -17.32
C LEU A 187 -10.91 12.13 -17.47
N LYS A 188 -11.50 13.20 -16.92
CA LYS A 188 -12.90 13.56 -17.16
C LYS A 188 -13.22 13.75 -18.65
N SER A 189 -12.30 14.36 -19.40
CA SER A 189 -12.48 14.60 -20.83
C SER A 189 -12.46 13.33 -21.70
N LEU A 190 -12.14 12.17 -21.12
CA LEU A 190 -12.16 10.87 -21.80
C LEU A 190 -13.51 10.14 -21.64
N VAL A 191 -14.40 10.62 -20.78
CA VAL A 191 -15.74 10.11 -20.51
C VAL A 191 -16.78 10.91 -21.32
#